data_25d5a57e0e54bf092ff4d32c303fbe78
#
_entry.id   25d5a57e0e54bf092ff4d32c303fbe78
#
_cell.length_a   1.000
_cell.length_b   1.000
_cell.length_c   1.000
_cell.angle_alpha   90.00
_cell.angle_beta   90.00
_cell.angle_gamma   90.00
#
_symmetry.space_group_name_H-M   'P 1'
#
loop_
_entity.id
_entity.type
_entity.pdbx_description
1 polymer ?
#
loop_
_entity_poly.entity_id
_entity_poly.type
_entity_poly.pdbx_seq_one_letter_code
_entity_poly.pdbx_strand_id
1 'polypeptide(L)'
;SLIGKPPIQENYATYWSTSSFTNEQWKKLIAVYWGYTAMIDFEIGRIMDVARELGILDDTAVFFCADHGEFTGSHRLNDKGPMMYDDIYNVPFIAHIPGVSTVGRSDAFVSLIDLPATVLDIAGLDTSLVEDGRSIVDLTRGEDVEGWREDIVCEFHGHHFPLQQRMLRTRDFKLVINPESINELYDLR
;
A
#
# COMPACT_ATOMS: atom_id res chain seq x y z
N SER A 1 13.10 -16.15 -10.35
CA SER A 1 12.71 -16.76 -11.64
C SER A 1 11.24 -16.45 -11.91
N LEU A 2 10.92 -16.03 -13.13
CA LEU A 2 9.54 -15.79 -13.59
C LEU A 2 8.94 -17.02 -14.29
N ILE A 3 9.58 -18.17 -14.20
CA ILE A 3 9.07 -19.43 -14.78
C ILE A 3 7.73 -19.77 -14.12
N GLY A 4 6.71 -20.04 -14.95
CA GLY A 4 5.36 -20.36 -14.49
C GLY A 4 4.53 -19.15 -14.04
N LYS A 5 5.04 -17.94 -14.24
CA LYS A 5 4.34 -16.68 -13.99
C LYS A 5 3.63 -16.18 -15.26
N PRO A 6 2.63 -15.30 -15.12
CA PRO A 6 2.01 -14.65 -16.26
C PRO A 6 3.05 -13.97 -17.16
N PRO A 7 2.96 -14.12 -18.50
CA PRO A 7 3.93 -13.51 -19.43
C PRO A 7 4.13 -12.01 -19.28
N ILE A 8 3.13 -11.30 -18.76
CA ILE A 8 3.20 -9.86 -18.49
C ILE A 8 4.40 -9.51 -17.59
N GLN A 9 4.78 -10.36 -16.66
CA GLN A 9 5.89 -10.10 -15.74
C GLN A 9 7.25 -10.05 -16.46
N GLU A 10 7.47 -10.97 -17.40
CA GLU A 10 8.67 -10.96 -18.24
C GLU A 10 8.66 -9.81 -19.25
N ASN A 11 7.50 -9.56 -19.87
CA ASN A 11 7.32 -8.43 -20.78
C ASN A 11 7.59 -7.10 -20.08
N TYR A 12 7.15 -6.95 -18.83
CA TYR A 12 7.37 -5.76 -18.02
C TYR A 12 8.86 -5.53 -17.73
N ALA A 13 9.58 -6.57 -17.33
CA ALA A 13 11.03 -6.51 -17.12
C ALA A 13 11.77 -6.12 -18.41
N THR A 14 11.29 -6.58 -19.57
CA THR A 14 11.85 -6.26 -20.88
C THR A 14 11.54 -4.80 -21.27
N TYR A 15 10.31 -4.35 -21.04
CA TYR A 15 9.87 -2.98 -21.33
C TYR A 15 10.73 -1.94 -20.59
N TRP A 16 11.00 -2.16 -19.31
CA TRP A 16 11.87 -1.29 -18.51
C TRP A 16 13.37 -1.59 -18.68
N SER A 17 13.74 -2.53 -19.55
CA SER A 17 15.13 -2.96 -19.77
C SER A 17 15.83 -3.50 -18.52
N THR A 18 15.08 -3.85 -17.47
CA THR A 18 15.62 -4.32 -16.20
C THR A 18 16.10 -5.78 -16.27
N SER A 19 15.64 -6.53 -17.27
CA SER A 19 16.09 -7.90 -17.53
C SER A 19 17.63 -8.00 -17.75
N SER A 20 18.25 -6.93 -18.24
CA SER A 20 19.70 -6.85 -18.51
C SER A 20 20.51 -6.23 -17.36
N PHE A 21 19.87 -5.77 -16.28
CA PHE A 21 20.58 -5.11 -15.19
C PHE A 21 21.55 -6.03 -14.48
N THR A 22 22.78 -5.55 -14.31
CA THR A 22 23.78 -6.16 -13.44
C THR A 22 23.43 -5.93 -11.96
N ASN A 23 24.03 -6.70 -11.07
CA ASN A 23 23.84 -6.49 -9.64
C ASN A 23 24.31 -5.09 -9.18
N GLU A 24 25.35 -4.53 -9.80
CA GLU A 24 25.82 -3.18 -9.46
C GLU A 24 24.82 -2.10 -9.90
N GLN A 25 24.15 -2.27 -11.03
CA GLN A 25 23.10 -1.36 -11.46
C GLN A 25 21.88 -1.43 -10.49
N TRP A 26 21.49 -2.63 -10.06
CA TRP A 26 20.46 -2.81 -9.05
C TRP A 26 20.83 -2.14 -7.72
N LYS A 27 22.03 -2.36 -7.20
CA LYS A 27 22.49 -1.69 -5.98
C LYS A 27 22.45 -0.16 -6.09
N LYS A 28 22.83 0.39 -7.23
CA LYS A 28 22.79 1.83 -7.47
C LYS A 28 21.35 2.35 -7.49
N LEU A 29 20.44 1.66 -8.16
CA LEU A 29 19.01 2.02 -8.19
C LEU A 29 18.42 2.01 -6.78
N ILE A 30 18.64 0.95 -6.01
CA ILE A 30 18.18 0.81 -4.63
C ILE A 30 18.75 1.93 -3.74
N ALA A 31 20.04 2.24 -3.87
CA ALA A 31 20.65 3.30 -3.09
C ALA A 31 20.05 4.68 -3.38
N VAL A 32 19.75 4.96 -4.65
CA VAL A 32 19.07 6.21 -5.06
C VAL A 32 17.65 6.26 -4.48
N TYR A 33 16.91 5.16 -4.56
CA TYR A 33 15.56 5.07 -4.02
C TYR A 33 15.54 5.32 -2.49
N TRP A 34 16.45 4.71 -1.76
CA TRP A 34 16.60 4.96 -0.32
C TRP A 34 16.98 6.40 0.00
N GLY A 35 17.81 7.02 -0.85
CA GLY A 35 18.12 8.45 -0.73
C GLY A 35 16.88 9.33 -0.88
N TYR A 36 16.00 9.03 -1.83
CA TYR A 36 14.71 9.71 -1.96
C TYR A 36 13.80 9.47 -0.76
N THR A 37 13.72 8.23 -0.27
CA THR A 37 12.91 7.91 0.92
C THR A 37 13.39 8.70 2.14
N ALA A 38 14.71 8.77 2.37
CA ALA A 38 15.29 9.55 3.46
C ALA A 38 15.03 11.06 3.31
N MET A 39 15.04 11.59 2.09
CA MET A 39 14.69 12.97 1.81
C MET A 39 13.22 13.27 2.13
N ILE A 40 12.32 12.37 1.73
CA ILE A 40 10.87 12.50 2.01
C ILE A 40 10.65 12.48 3.53
N ASP A 41 11.25 11.54 4.24
CA ASP A 41 11.18 11.44 5.71
C ASP A 41 11.63 12.75 6.40
N PHE A 42 12.75 13.30 5.95
CA PHE A 42 13.24 14.58 6.43
C PHE A 42 12.24 15.72 6.19
N GLU A 43 11.63 15.81 5.00
CA GLU A 43 10.66 16.85 4.69
C GLU A 43 9.35 16.69 5.48
N ILE A 44 8.91 15.46 5.72
CA ILE A 44 7.76 15.18 6.60
C ILE A 44 8.08 15.66 8.02
N GLY A 45 9.28 15.40 8.53
CA GLY A 45 9.73 15.90 9.82
C GLY A 45 9.60 17.42 9.92
N ARG A 46 10.01 18.16 8.89
CA ARG A 46 9.87 19.63 8.83
C ARG A 46 8.41 20.09 8.87
N ILE A 47 7.51 19.38 8.19
CA ILE A 47 6.06 19.69 8.23
C ILE A 47 5.54 19.49 9.65
N MET A 48 5.91 18.39 10.30
CA MET A 48 5.51 18.09 11.68
C MET A 48 6.06 19.12 12.68
N ASP A 49 7.29 19.61 12.47
CA ASP A 49 7.88 20.65 13.31
C ASP A 49 7.11 21.97 13.18
N VAL A 50 6.75 22.38 11.97
CA VAL A 50 5.91 23.57 11.75
C VAL A 50 4.55 23.44 12.42
N ALA A 51 3.89 22.27 12.31
CA ALA A 51 2.60 22.04 12.97
C ALA A 51 2.72 22.13 14.51
N ARG A 52 3.84 21.66 15.05
CA ARG A 52 4.14 21.76 16.49
C ARG A 52 4.41 23.22 16.91
N GLU A 53 5.21 23.96 16.15
CA GLU A 53 5.51 25.37 16.40
C GLU A 53 4.26 26.27 16.35
N LEU A 54 3.33 25.94 15.46
CA LEU A 54 2.03 26.63 15.34
C LEU A 54 1.05 26.22 16.43
N GLY A 55 1.34 25.18 17.22
CA GLY A 55 0.45 24.67 18.27
C GLY A 55 -0.81 23.99 17.74
N ILE A 56 -0.81 23.53 16.49
CA ILE A 56 -1.98 22.87 15.86
C ILE A 56 -1.88 21.35 15.86
N LEU A 57 -0.74 20.77 16.21
CA LEU A 57 -0.52 19.32 16.10
C LEU A 57 -1.45 18.53 17.02
N ASP A 58 -1.75 19.04 18.20
CA ASP A 58 -2.60 18.38 19.19
C ASP A 58 -4.09 18.36 18.78
N ASP A 59 -4.48 19.16 17.79
CA ASP A 59 -5.84 19.22 17.24
C ASP A 59 -5.89 18.76 15.77
N THR A 60 -4.81 18.16 15.26
CA THR A 60 -4.71 17.73 13.86
C THR A 60 -4.58 16.22 13.75
N ALA A 61 -5.52 15.58 13.08
CA ALA A 61 -5.36 14.19 12.67
C ALA A 61 -4.31 14.08 11.56
N VAL A 62 -3.35 13.17 11.74
CA VAL A 62 -2.24 12.96 10.80
C VAL A 62 -2.30 11.56 10.25
N PHE A 63 -2.32 11.44 8.93
CA PHE A 63 -2.25 10.18 8.22
C PHE A 63 -1.02 10.19 7.30
N PHE A 64 -0.19 9.15 7.41
CA PHE A 64 0.90 8.90 6.49
C PHE A 64 0.61 7.60 5.75
N CYS A 65 0.56 7.65 4.43
CA CYS A 65 0.37 6.48 3.58
C CYS A 65 1.04 6.70 2.22
N ALA A 66 1.11 5.64 1.42
CA ALA A 66 1.47 5.71 0.02
C ALA A 66 0.29 5.23 -0.84
N ASP A 67 0.17 5.73 -2.07
CA ASP A 67 -0.84 5.31 -3.05
C ASP A 67 -0.56 3.90 -3.59
N HIS A 68 0.70 3.55 -3.75
CA HIS A 68 1.21 2.23 -4.13
C HIS A 68 2.66 2.07 -3.65
N GLY A 69 3.16 0.85 -3.71
CA GLY A 69 4.55 0.56 -3.45
C GLY A 69 5.44 0.66 -4.70
N GLU A 70 6.63 0.10 -4.60
CA GLU A 70 7.68 0.12 -5.63
C GLU A 70 8.47 -1.20 -5.57
N PHE A 71 8.73 -1.81 -6.71
CA PHE A 71 9.51 -3.05 -6.75
C PHE A 71 10.96 -2.86 -6.28
N THR A 72 11.61 -1.81 -6.73
CA THR A 72 13.00 -1.47 -6.35
C THR A 72 13.95 -2.67 -6.45
N GLY A 73 13.80 -3.49 -7.49
CA GLY A 73 14.59 -4.70 -7.70
C GLY A 73 13.99 -6.00 -7.16
N SER A 74 12.94 -5.95 -6.38
CA SER A 74 12.17 -7.14 -6.00
C SER A 74 11.68 -7.86 -7.25
N HIS A 75 11.79 -9.19 -7.28
CA HIS A 75 11.52 -10.00 -8.47
C HIS A 75 12.31 -9.60 -9.73
N ARG A 76 13.37 -8.77 -9.62
CA ARG A 76 14.11 -8.11 -10.70
C ARG A 76 13.22 -7.17 -11.53
N LEU A 77 12.23 -6.59 -10.89
CA LEU A 77 11.33 -5.60 -11.46
C LEU A 77 11.64 -4.21 -10.90
N ASN A 78 11.14 -3.19 -11.57
CA ASN A 78 11.28 -1.78 -11.20
C ASN A 78 9.95 -1.07 -11.46
N ASP A 79 9.74 0.07 -10.80
CA ASP A 79 8.49 0.80 -10.85
C ASP A 79 7.31 -0.01 -10.25
N LYS A 80 6.09 0.49 -10.33
CA LYS A 80 4.92 -0.13 -9.71
C LYS A 80 4.37 -1.35 -10.46
N GLY A 81 4.28 -1.30 -11.76
CA GLY A 81 3.75 -2.39 -12.59
C GLY A 81 2.33 -2.85 -12.27
N PRO A 82 1.79 -3.73 -13.13
CA PRO A 82 0.45 -4.28 -12.95
C PRO A 82 0.39 -5.50 -12.02
N MET A 83 1.52 -6.05 -11.58
CA MET A 83 1.56 -7.29 -10.82
C MET A 83 1.16 -7.08 -9.38
N MET A 84 0.31 -7.97 -8.85
CA MET A 84 -0.27 -7.88 -7.50
C MET A 84 0.64 -8.45 -6.41
N TYR A 85 1.92 -8.03 -6.39
CA TYR A 85 2.86 -8.35 -5.32
C TYR A 85 2.69 -7.42 -4.12
N ASP A 86 3.07 -7.92 -2.94
CA ASP A 86 2.99 -7.15 -1.70
C ASP A 86 3.91 -5.90 -1.75
N ASP A 87 5.00 -5.95 -2.52
CA ASP A 87 5.86 -4.79 -2.78
C ASP A 87 5.08 -3.58 -3.34
N ILE A 88 3.97 -3.82 -4.03
CA ILE A 88 3.14 -2.78 -4.66
C ILE A 88 1.86 -2.52 -3.85
N TYR A 89 1.22 -3.56 -3.32
CA TYR A 89 -0.12 -3.47 -2.74
C TYR A 89 -0.14 -3.39 -1.21
N ASN A 90 0.97 -3.74 -0.52
CA ASN A 90 1.10 -3.58 0.92
C ASN A 90 1.87 -2.29 1.24
N VAL A 91 1.15 -1.18 1.23
CA VAL A 91 1.70 0.15 1.46
C VAL A 91 1.81 0.50 2.94
N PRO A 92 2.73 1.39 3.34
CA PRO A 92 2.76 1.90 4.71
C PRO A 92 1.48 2.67 5.02
N PHE A 93 0.98 2.51 6.25
CA PHE A 93 -0.12 3.29 6.77
C PHE A 93 0.11 3.60 8.26
N ILE A 94 0.20 4.89 8.60
CA ILE A 94 0.33 5.37 9.97
C ILE A 94 -0.79 6.38 10.20
N ALA A 95 -1.50 6.23 11.31
CA ALA A 95 -2.56 7.15 11.70
C ALA A 95 -2.34 7.67 13.12
N HIS A 96 -2.51 8.96 13.30
CA HIS A 96 -2.60 9.62 14.58
C HIS A 96 -3.82 10.52 14.62
N ILE A 97 -4.74 10.24 15.54
CA ILE A 97 -5.96 11.02 15.76
C ILE A 97 -5.90 11.54 17.20
N PRO A 98 -5.81 12.86 17.42
CA PRO A 98 -5.66 13.46 18.75
C PRO A 98 -6.79 13.02 19.69
N GLY A 99 -6.42 12.64 20.90
CA GLY A 99 -7.37 12.20 21.92
C GLY A 99 -8.03 10.83 21.68
N VAL A 100 -7.70 10.18 20.56
CA VAL A 100 -8.29 8.88 20.16
C VAL A 100 -7.23 7.80 20.07
N SER A 101 -6.20 8.02 19.25
CA SER A 101 -5.20 7.00 18.94
C SER A 101 -4.36 6.62 20.16
N THR A 102 -4.14 5.32 20.34
CA THR A 102 -3.15 4.76 21.25
C THR A 102 -1.86 4.40 20.48
N VAL A 103 -0.74 4.31 21.19
CA VAL A 103 0.51 3.83 20.58
C VAL A 103 0.42 2.32 20.42
N GLY A 104 0.56 1.84 19.21
CA GLY A 104 0.49 0.40 18.94
C GLY A 104 0.60 0.06 17.46
N ARG A 105 0.37 -1.20 17.17
CA ARG A 105 0.31 -1.75 15.82
C ARG A 105 -0.95 -2.61 15.71
N SER A 106 -1.62 -2.54 14.59
CA SER A 106 -2.73 -3.42 14.24
C SER A 106 -2.34 -4.27 13.02
N ASP A 107 -2.71 -5.55 13.04
CA ASP A 107 -2.60 -6.46 11.90
C ASP A 107 -3.94 -6.61 11.15
N ALA A 108 -4.93 -5.75 11.46
CA ALA A 108 -6.20 -5.68 10.74
C ALA A 108 -5.98 -5.25 9.29
N PHE A 109 -6.75 -5.83 8.38
CA PHE A 109 -6.75 -5.42 6.99
C PHE A 109 -7.35 -4.02 6.85
N VAL A 110 -6.50 -3.06 6.46
CA VAL A 110 -6.88 -1.67 6.17
C VAL A 110 -6.60 -1.38 4.71
N SER A 111 -7.47 -0.63 4.06
CA SER A 111 -7.34 -0.21 2.68
C SER A 111 -7.37 1.32 2.58
N LEU A 112 -6.80 1.89 1.53
CA LEU A 112 -6.85 3.34 1.30
C LEU A 112 -8.29 3.87 1.13
N ILE A 113 -9.25 3.02 0.75
CA ILE A 113 -10.67 3.37 0.70
C ILE A 113 -11.27 3.62 2.09
N ASP A 114 -10.60 3.21 3.17
CA ASP A 114 -11.01 3.46 4.55
C ASP A 114 -10.69 4.90 4.98
N LEU A 115 -9.74 5.55 4.34
CA LEU A 115 -9.32 6.90 4.70
C LEU A 115 -10.47 7.92 4.55
N PRO A 116 -11.22 7.98 3.45
CA PRO A 116 -12.37 8.87 3.35
C PRO A 116 -13.42 8.62 4.44
N ALA A 117 -13.77 7.34 4.72
CA ALA A 117 -14.72 7.00 5.78
C ALA A 117 -14.20 7.46 7.15
N THR A 118 -12.90 7.30 7.42
CA THR A 118 -12.27 7.74 8.66
C THR A 118 -12.30 9.26 8.81
N VAL A 119 -12.04 9.99 7.74
CA VAL A 119 -12.08 11.47 7.77
C VAL A 119 -13.50 11.96 8.04
N LEU A 120 -14.50 11.35 7.42
CA LEU A 120 -15.91 11.70 7.69
C LEU A 120 -16.29 11.41 9.15
N ASP A 121 -15.89 10.28 9.68
CA ASP A 121 -16.15 9.88 11.07
C ASP A 121 -15.52 10.87 12.07
N ILE A 122 -14.24 11.23 11.89
CA ILE A 122 -13.55 12.23 12.72
C ILE A 122 -14.27 13.59 12.65
N ALA A 123 -14.82 13.94 11.50
CA ALA A 123 -15.56 15.18 11.31
C ALA A 123 -17.00 15.11 11.85
N GLY A 124 -17.44 13.97 12.37
CA GLY A 124 -18.82 13.75 12.84
C GLY A 124 -19.86 13.76 11.71
N LEU A 125 -19.44 13.38 10.50
CA LEU A 125 -20.27 13.32 9.31
C LEU A 125 -20.70 11.88 9.01
N ASP A 126 -21.73 11.74 8.15
CA ASP A 126 -22.25 10.44 7.74
C ASP A 126 -21.24 9.65 6.91
N THR A 127 -20.77 8.53 7.43
CA THR A 127 -19.84 7.63 6.77
C THR A 127 -20.48 6.74 5.70
N SER A 128 -21.81 6.63 5.66
CA SER A 128 -22.54 5.84 4.66
C SER A 128 -22.34 6.36 3.21
N LEU A 129 -21.78 7.54 3.05
CA LEU A 129 -21.37 8.09 1.76
C LEU A 129 -20.18 7.34 1.13
N VAL A 130 -19.47 6.51 1.91
CA VAL A 130 -18.35 5.67 1.44
C VAL A 130 -18.79 4.21 1.56
N GLU A 131 -19.30 3.64 0.46
CA GLU A 131 -19.94 2.32 0.47
C GLU A 131 -19.00 1.18 0.86
N ASP A 132 -17.76 1.19 0.37
CA ASP A 132 -16.77 0.10 0.55
C ASP A 132 -15.76 0.38 1.66
N GLY A 133 -15.61 1.64 2.08
CA GLY A 133 -14.68 2.05 3.13
C GLY A 133 -15.28 1.92 4.53
N ARG A 134 -14.43 1.65 5.51
CA ARG A 134 -14.80 1.60 6.93
C ARG A 134 -13.91 2.53 7.74
N SER A 135 -14.48 3.27 8.70
CA SER A 135 -13.67 4.06 9.61
C SER A 135 -12.73 3.18 10.44
N ILE A 136 -11.46 3.58 10.53
CA ILE A 136 -10.46 2.90 11.33
C ILE A 136 -10.30 3.53 12.72
N VAL A 137 -11.15 4.45 13.13
CA VAL A 137 -11.06 5.17 14.42
C VAL A 137 -10.91 4.19 15.57
N ASP A 138 -11.76 3.17 15.64
CA ASP A 138 -11.73 2.17 16.73
C ASP A 138 -10.46 1.30 16.68
N LEU A 139 -9.97 0.95 15.50
CA LEU A 139 -8.68 0.28 15.36
C LEU A 139 -7.52 1.15 15.91
N THR A 140 -7.59 2.48 15.74
CA THR A 140 -6.55 3.39 16.27
C THR A 140 -6.62 3.53 17.79
N ARG A 141 -7.74 3.17 18.43
CA ARG A 141 -7.87 3.04 19.89
C ARG A 141 -7.22 1.76 20.43
N GLY A 142 -6.84 0.84 19.54
CA GLY A 142 -6.34 -0.48 19.91
C GLY A 142 -7.47 -1.47 20.22
N GLU A 143 -8.67 -1.21 19.76
CA GLU A 143 -9.82 -2.06 19.98
C GLU A 143 -9.90 -3.19 18.94
N ASP A 144 -10.32 -4.37 19.38
CA ASP A 144 -10.75 -5.44 18.48
C ASP A 144 -12.16 -5.10 17.97
N VAL A 145 -12.26 -4.85 16.66
CA VAL A 145 -13.52 -4.49 16.03
C VAL A 145 -14.24 -5.74 15.52
N GLU A 146 -15.33 -6.12 16.19
CA GLU A 146 -16.13 -7.27 15.78
C GLU A 146 -16.62 -7.11 14.33
N GLY A 147 -16.49 -8.17 13.52
CA GLY A 147 -16.88 -8.14 12.11
C GLY A 147 -15.99 -7.27 11.23
N TRP A 148 -14.78 -6.93 11.68
CA TRP A 148 -13.80 -6.33 10.79
C TRP A 148 -13.44 -7.30 9.68
N ARG A 149 -13.03 -6.76 8.52
CA ARG A 149 -12.74 -7.58 7.35
C ARG A 149 -11.57 -8.54 7.59
N GLU A 150 -11.70 -9.76 7.09
CA GLU A 150 -10.66 -10.80 7.14
C GLU A 150 -9.91 -10.96 5.82
N ASP A 151 -10.31 -10.18 4.80
CA ASP A 151 -9.72 -10.18 3.48
C ASP A 151 -9.72 -8.79 2.84
N ILE A 152 -8.94 -8.64 1.77
CA ILE A 152 -8.94 -7.47 0.90
C ILE A 152 -9.03 -7.92 -0.55
N VAL A 153 -9.90 -7.25 -1.31
CA VAL A 153 -9.98 -7.35 -2.76
C VAL A 153 -9.32 -6.13 -3.38
N CYS A 154 -8.44 -6.36 -4.35
CA CYS A 154 -7.84 -5.32 -5.15
C CYS A 154 -8.08 -5.60 -6.62
N GLU A 155 -8.31 -4.54 -7.40
CA GLU A 155 -8.53 -4.63 -8.83
C GLU A 155 -7.52 -3.76 -9.59
N PHE A 156 -7.13 -4.24 -10.77
CA PHE A 156 -6.33 -3.49 -11.73
C PHE A 156 -7.05 -3.51 -13.08
N HIS A 157 -7.37 -2.32 -13.60
CA HIS A 157 -8.16 -2.16 -14.83
C HIS A 157 -7.34 -1.55 -15.99
N GLY A 158 -6.05 -1.77 -15.98
CA GLY A 158 -5.16 -1.29 -17.03
C GLY A 158 -4.53 0.08 -16.72
N HIS A 159 -3.22 0.12 -16.89
CA HIS A 159 -2.41 1.32 -16.85
C HIS A 159 -1.14 1.00 -17.66
N HIS A 160 -0.97 1.63 -18.81
CA HIS A 160 0.02 1.30 -19.84
C HIS A 160 -0.12 -0.10 -20.49
N PHE A 161 -0.73 -1.04 -19.81
CA PHE A 161 -0.94 -2.40 -20.29
C PHE A 161 -2.43 -2.71 -20.32
N PRO A 162 -2.99 -3.25 -21.43
CA PRO A 162 -4.40 -3.65 -21.52
C PRO A 162 -4.62 -4.97 -20.75
N LEU A 163 -4.50 -4.91 -19.45
CA LEU A 163 -4.57 -6.06 -18.55
C LEU A 163 -5.60 -5.77 -17.46
N GLN A 164 -6.40 -6.77 -17.14
CA GLN A 164 -7.27 -6.76 -15.97
C GLN A 164 -6.80 -7.83 -14.99
N GLN A 165 -6.78 -7.51 -13.73
CA GLN A 165 -6.46 -8.45 -12.67
C GLN A 165 -7.35 -8.19 -11.45
N ARG A 166 -7.61 -9.25 -10.70
CA ARG A 166 -8.25 -9.18 -9.39
C ARG A 166 -7.45 -10.00 -8.40
N MET A 167 -7.25 -9.45 -7.23
CA MET A 167 -6.59 -10.12 -6.12
C MET A 167 -7.56 -10.24 -4.95
N LEU A 168 -7.63 -11.43 -4.38
CA LEU A 168 -8.17 -11.67 -3.04
C LEU A 168 -7.00 -12.02 -2.12
N ARG A 169 -6.85 -11.26 -1.05
CA ARG A 169 -5.80 -11.44 -0.04
C ARG A 169 -6.44 -11.73 1.32
N THR A 170 -6.17 -12.90 1.85
CA THR A 170 -6.46 -13.28 3.25
C THR A 170 -5.15 -13.29 4.06
N ARG A 171 -5.20 -13.59 5.35
CA ARG A 171 -4.01 -13.72 6.18
C ARG A 171 -3.02 -14.75 5.60
N ASP A 172 -3.53 -15.91 5.21
CA ASP A 172 -2.72 -17.07 4.85
C ASP A 172 -2.55 -17.28 3.34
N PHE A 173 -3.42 -16.70 2.52
CA PHE A 173 -3.43 -16.93 1.09
C PHE A 173 -3.63 -15.65 0.28
N LYS A 174 -3.09 -15.67 -0.93
CA LYS A 174 -3.35 -14.65 -1.93
C LYS A 174 -3.66 -15.31 -3.27
N LEU A 175 -4.83 -15.03 -3.82
CA LEU A 175 -5.26 -15.47 -5.16
C LEU A 175 -5.24 -14.27 -6.09
N VAL A 176 -4.57 -14.41 -7.25
CA VAL A 176 -4.63 -13.43 -8.33
C VAL A 176 -5.29 -14.08 -9.54
N ILE A 177 -6.41 -13.50 -9.96
CA ILE A 177 -7.12 -13.90 -11.18
C ILE A 177 -6.63 -13.05 -12.33
N ASN A 178 -6.13 -13.71 -13.36
CA ASN A 178 -5.66 -13.13 -14.61
C ASN A 178 -6.56 -13.67 -15.75
N PRO A 179 -7.64 -12.98 -16.17
CA PRO A 179 -8.69 -13.56 -17.04
C PRO A 179 -8.18 -14.20 -18.33
N GLU A 180 -7.12 -13.68 -18.91
CA GLU A 180 -6.56 -14.18 -20.18
C GLU A 180 -5.15 -14.75 -20.01
N SER A 181 -4.79 -15.16 -18.78
CA SER A 181 -3.44 -15.63 -18.46
C SER A 181 -3.46 -16.65 -17.32
N ILE A 182 -2.29 -16.90 -16.73
CA ILE A 182 -2.11 -17.84 -15.63
C ILE A 182 -2.58 -17.18 -14.33
N ASN A 183 -3.54 -17.81 -13.65
CA ASN A 183 -3.91 -17.43 -12.28
C ASN A 183 -2.79 -17.82 -11.31
N GLU A 184 -2.66 -17.07 -10.23
CA GLU A 184 -1.60 -17.29 -9.26
C GLU A 184 -2.22 -17.50 -7.87
N LEU A 185 -1.80 -18.54 -7.18
CA LEU A 185 -2.17 -18.80 -5.79
C LEU A 185 -0.89 -18.89 -4.95
N TYR A 186 -0.84 -18.07 -3.89
CA TYR A 186 0.29 -18.01 -2.97
C TYR A 186 -0.15 -18.50 -1.59
N ASP A 187 0.62 -19.40 -1.01
CA ASP A 187 0.60 -19.72 0.43
C ASP A 187 1.57 -18.74 1.12
N LEU A 188 1.08 -18.02 2.11
CA LEU A 188 1.80 -16.94 2.79
C LEU A 188 2.19 -17.29 4.22
N ARG A 189 1.90 -18.54 4.62
CA ARG A 189 2.27 -19.09 5.94
C ARG A 189 3.74 -19.42 6.05
#